data_d56809ddfc064e40c8e0b3c50a879f0a
#
_entry.id   d56809ddfc064e40c8e0b3c50a879f0a
#
_cell.length_a   1.000
_cell.length_b   1.000
_cell.length_c   1.000
_cell.angle_alpha   90.00
_cell.angle_beta   90.00
_cell.angle_gamma   90.00
#
_symmetry.space_group_name_H-M   'P 1'
#
loop_
_entity.id
_entity.type
_entity.pdbx_description
1 polymer ?
#
loop_
_entity_poly.entity_id
_entity_poly.type
_entity_poly.pdbx_seq_one_letter_code
_entity_poly.pdbx_strand_id
1 'polypeptide(L)'
;LIYPYCLEDRLSDEDVRVPPIGIFYIGAMLKENGYDVEILNWYDINKNPEKITQTFQKEKPDIIGFSVLHANRWGAIEIAQTAKKINPGVKIVFGGIGPTFLWKHLLTHFKEIDYCVLGEGEYTFLDLVKCIEKKDDKSLANLKGIAFRQGDTIQRTQQDLPIEPLDKLPNPAKYFTYQHVTATRGCPGKCTFCGSPQFWGQRVRFHSSDYFVHQLELLYNKGVHFFYFSDDTFMIKKDRVLEICRKILEKKLPISWAAISRVDLVNEEILYWMRKAGCTQISYGVESGSEKIRNLLNKNIRKEQIKKAFDLTTKYGILARAYFIYGSPGENWSTIQDTIDLIKEIKPLGAIFYILDLFPGTALYRDYQKRSGLSDEIWMKRIEDIMYFETDPRLSKEQILAFGEKLRTEFHRMLPGFVDSIELVKKDDLSEYHADFLSRLAMTFSHGDYAGVEEIRDKQAIAEKLYRKSLEYNPNERAYLGLGIILQQKRAFQESIGILKEGAERFPQNEQLLICAGISHMNLGEFSNALICFSKVEPSETIQNYRLECCRQMK
;
A
#
# COMPACT_ATOMS: atom_id res chain seq x y z
N LEU A 1 17.08 4.57 -12.73
CA LEU A 1 16.84 4.10 -11.35
C LEU A 1 15.97 2.85 -11.42
N ILE A 2 16.27 1.84 -10.60
CA ILE A 2 15.60 0.53 -10.66
C ILE A 2 15.05 0.15 -9.29
N TYR A 3 13.77 -0.28 -9.26
CA TYR A 3 13.19 -1.03 -8.16
C TYR A 3 13.21 -2.52 -8.54
N PRO A 4 14.03 -3.36 -7.86
CA PRO A 4 14.27 -4.73 -8.27
C PRO A 4 13.24 -5.71 -7.73
N TYR A 5 13.20 -6.91 -8.30
CA TYR A 5 12.35 -8.02 -7.88
C TYR A 5 12.83 -8.69 -6.59
N CYS A 6 11.90 -9.40 -5.92
CA CYS A 6 12.18 -10.38 -4.88
C CYS A 6 12.37 -11.78 -5.48
N LEU A 7 13.12 -12.66 -4.83
CA LEU A 7 13.36 -14.04 -5.30
C LEU A 7 12.08 -14.88 -5.24
N GLU A 8 11.31 -14.73 -4.18
CA GLU A 8 10.05 -15.41 -3.98
C GLU A 8 8.89 -14.53 -4.43
N ASP A 9 7.87 -15.16 -5.01
CA ASP A 9 6.66 -14.46 -5.44
C ASP A 9 5.79 -14.17 -4.20
N ARG A 10 5.88 -12.98 -3.65
CA ARG A 10 5.08 -12.50 -2.51
C ARG A 10 3.68 -12.11 -2.99
N LEU A 11 2.89 -13.09 -3.41
CA LEU A 11 1.57 -12.90 -4.01
C LEU A 11 0.56 -12.13 -3.14
N SER A 12 0.76 -12.11 -1.82
CA SER A 12 -0.19 -11.53 -0.87
C SER A 12 0.08 -10.07 -0.50
N ASP A 13 1.21 -9.49 -0.92
CA ASP A 13 1.61 -8.13 -0.54
C ASP A 13 1.77 -7.24 -1.78
N GLU A 14 0.67 -6.61 -2.20
CA GLU A 14 0.66 -5.71 -3.36
C GLU A 14 1.52 -4.46 -3.11
N ASP A 15 1.68 -4.02 -1.86
CA ASP A 15 2.44 -2.83 -1.51
C ASP A 15 3.94 -2.99 -1.83
N VAL A 16 4.47 -4.22 -1.80
CA VAL A 16 5.88 -4.51 -2.14
C VAL A 16 6.13 -4.44 -3.66
N ARG A 17 5.08 -4.51 -4.48
CA ARG A 17 5.20 -4.45 -5.96
C ARG A 17 5.37 -3.04 -6.50
N VAL A 18 5.19 -2.04 -5.65
CA VAL A 18 5.23 -0.63 -6.04
C VAL A 18 6.54 0.01 -5.57
N PRO A 19 7.25 0.74 -6.44
CA PRO A 19 8.45 1.45 -6.04
C PRO A 19 8.18 2.42 -4.88
N PRO A 20 9.02 2.44 -3.83
CA PRO A 20 8.88 3.39 -2.74
C PRO A 20 9.04 4.82 -3.22
N ILE A 21 8.32 5.77 -2.60
CA ILE A 21 8.31 7.19 -3.01
C ILE A 21 9.72 7.82 -3.08
N GLY A 22 10.68 7.34 -2.29
CA GLY A 22 12.05 7.85 -2.28
C GLY A 22 12.76 7.80 -3.64
N ILE A 23 12.50 6.78 -4.47
CA ILE A 23 13.11 6.68 -5.81
C ILE A 23 12.63 7.80 -6.73
N PHE A 24 11.35 8.24 -6.58
CA PHE A 24 10.79 9.33 -7.36
C PHE A 24 11.36 10.69 -6.93
N TYR A 25 11.61 10.89 -5.62
CA TYR A 25 12.30 12.10 -5.12
C TYR A 25 13.74 12.18 -5.65
N ILE A 26 14.48 11.07 -5.65
CA ILE A 26 15.83 11.01 -6.24
C ILE A 26 15.76 11.30 -7.74
N GLY A 27 14.84 10.68 -8.46
CA GLY A 27 14.65 10.94 -9.90
C GLY A 27 14.31 12.39 -10.19
N ALA A 28 13.43 13.02 -9.41
CA ALA A 28 13.08 14.43 -9.57
C ALA A 28 14.26 15.35 -9.29
N MET A 29 15.06 15.05 -8.24
CA MET A 29 16.27 15.81 -7.93
C MET A 29 17.26 15.78 -9.08
N LEU A 30 17.46 14.65 -9.71
CA LEU A 30 18.34 14.51 -10.86
C LEU A 30 17.80 15.26 -12.10
N LYS A 31 16.50 15.13 -12.39
CA LYS A 31 15.87 15.85 -13.53
C LYS A 31 15.93 17.37 -13.38
N GLU A 32 15.73 17.91 -12.18
CA GLU A 32 15.88 19.37 -11.93
C GLU A 32 17.32 19.86 -12.08
N ASN A 33 18.31 18.94 -12.01
CA ASN A 33 19.71 19.25 -12.23
C ASN A 33 20.20 18.86 -13.65
N GLY A 34 19.29 18.58 -14.58
CA GLY A 34 19.60 18.41 -15.99
C GLY A 34 20.04 16.99 -16.40
N TYR A 35 19.93 15.99 -15.51
CA TYR A 35 20.27 14.61 -15.83
C TYR A 35 19.09 13.90 -16.51
N ASP A 36 19.41 13.06 -17.50
CA ASP A 36 18.42 12.16 -18.09
C ASP A 36 18.21 10.96 -17.17
N VAL A 37 16.95 10.75 -16.74
CA VAL A 37 16.60 9.76 -15.72
C VAL A 37 15.34 9.01 -16.10
N GLU A 38 15.43 7.69 -16.10
CA GLU A 38 14.31 6.78 -16.16
C GLU A 38 14.16 6.01 -14.84
N ILE A 39 12.90 5.72 -14.45
CA ILE A 39 12.59 4.88 -13.28
C ILE A 39 11.92 3.61 -13.77
N LEU A 40 12.55 2.48 -13.50
CA LEU A 40 12.11 1.16 -13.91
C LEU A 40 11.60 0.36 -12.70
N ASN A 41 10.32 0.05 -12.71
CA ASN A 41 9.77 -0.96 -11.80
C ASN A 41 10.00 -2.35 -12.41
N TRP A 42 10.97 -3.04 -11.88
CA TRP A 42 11.36 -4.38 -12.31
C TRP A 42 10.99 -5.46 -11.29
N TYR A 43 9.89 -5.26 -10.58
CA TYR A 43 9.41 -6.24 -9.61
C TYR A 43 9.15 -7.63 -10.24
N ASP A 44 8.64 -7.67 -11.48
CA ASP A 44 8.31 -8.90 -12.20
C ASP A 44 9.33 -9.26 -13.31
N ILE A 45 10.47 -8.60 -13.37
CA ILE A 45 11.44 -8.77 -14.47
C ILE A 45 12.07 -10.18 -14.50
N ASN A 46 12.11 -10.89 -13.36
CA ASN A 46 12.55 -12.27 -13.25
C ASN A 46 11.76 -13.23 -14.14
N LYS A 47 10.52 -12.89 -14.49
CA LYS A 47 9.69 -13.64 -15.45
C LYS A 47 10.15 -13.46 -16.91
N ASN A 48 10.96 -12.43 -17.19
CA ASN A 48 11.52 -12.14 -18.51
C ASN A 48 12.95 -11.56 -18.39
N PRO A 49 13.94 -12.36 -17.97
CA PRO A 49 15.30 -11.89 -17.68
C PRO A 49 16.04 -11.36 -18.92
N GLU A 50 15.66 -11.78 -20.14
CA GLU A 50 16.26 -11.28 -21.39
C GLU A 50 16.03 -9.78 -21.56
N LYS A 51 14.91 -9.26 -21.07
CA LYS A 51 14.59 -7.83 -21.11
C LYS A 51 15.63 -6.99 -20.37
N ILE A 52 16.25 -7.50 -19.31
CA ILE A 52 17.32 -6.81 -18.58
C ILE A 52 18.49 -6.53 -19.54
N THR A 53 18.95 -7.59 -20.24
CA THR A 53 20.06 -7.49 -21.20
C THR A 53 19.72 -6.54 -22.36
N GLN A 54 18.53 -6.68 -22.95
CA GLN A 54 18.06 -5.83 -24.04
C GLN A 54 18.02 -4.36 -23.64
N THR A 55 17.48 -4.06 -22.46
CA THR A 55 17.38 -2.68 -21.95
C THR A 55 18.77 -2.07 -21.76
N PHE A 56 19.72 -2.78 -21.11
CA PHE A 56 21.05 -2.22 -20.87
C PHE A 56 21.88 -2.09 -22.15
N GLN A 57 21.70 -2.95 -23.14
CA GLN A 57 22.35 -2.82 -24.45
C GLN A 57 21.80 -1.61 -25.23
N LYS A 58 20.51 -1.35 -25.12
CA LYS A 58 19.84 -0.22 -25.80
C LYS A 58 20.15 1.11 -25.12
N GLU A 59 19.88 1.23 -23.83
CA GLU A 59 19.92 2.50 -23.09
C GLU A 59 21.35 2.89 -22.65
N LYS A 60 22.27 1.93 -22.49
CA LYS A 60 23.68 2.13 -22.12
C LYS A 60 23.87 3.12 -20.97
N PRO A 61 23.26 2.89 -19.81
CA PRO A 61 23.33 3.84 -18.70
C PRO A 61 24.76 4.01 -18.18
N ASP A 62 25.13 5.24 -17.79
CA ASP A 62 26.41 5.53 -17.11
C ASP A 62 26.36 5.10 -15.63
N ILE A 63 25.19 5.28 -15.01
CA ILE A 63 24.94 4.99 -13.59
C ILE A 63 23.61 4.24 -13.47
N ILE A 64 23.60 3.16 -12.67
CA ILE A 64 22.39 2.46 -12.29
C ILE A 64 22.23 2.57 -10.76
N GLY A 65 21.18 3.27 -10.33
CA GLY A 65 20.79 3.38 -8.93
C GLY A 65 19.68 2.38 -8.59
N PHE A 66 19.84 1.63 -7.51
CA PHE A 66 18.84 0.68 -7.03
C PHE A 66 18.18 1.16 -5.75
N SER A 67 16.86 1.10 -5.70
CA SER A 67 16.09 1.25 -4.46
C SER A 67 15.92 -0.11 -3.81
N VAL A 68 16.72 -0.39 -2.78
CA VAL A 68 16.85 -1.73 -2.20
C VAL A 68 16.24 -1.76 -0.80
N LEU A 69 15.23 -2.62 -0.66
CA LEU A 69 14.81 -3.19 0.63
C LEU A 69 15.74 -4.37 0.96
N HIS A 70 15.69 -4.88 2.20
CA HIS A 70 16.46 -6.10 2.48
C HIS A 70 15.91 -7.31 1.69
N ALA A 71 14.60 -7.39 1.46
CA ALA A 71 13.94 -8.49 0.77
C ALA A 71 14.29 -8.57 -0.73
N ASN A 72 14.42 -7.45 -1.44
CA ASN A 72 14.71 -7.45 -2.88
C ASN A 72 16.21 -7.28 -3.21
N ARG A 73 17.09 -7.44 -2.22
CA ARG A 73 18.54 -7.25 -2.41
C ARG A 73 19.15 -8.22 -3.41
N TRP A 74 18.69 -9.48 -3.45
CA TRP A 74 19.20 -10.48 -4.39
C TRP A 74 18.85 -10.14 -5.83
N GLY A 75 17.62 -9.68 -6.08
CA GLY A 75 17.24 -9.17 -7.40
C GLY A 75 18.11 -8.00 -7.85
N ALA A 76 18.41 -7.06 -6.93
CA ALA A 76 19.33 -5.97 -7.22
C ALA A 76 20.73 -6.44 -7.55
N ILE A 77 21.27 -7.42 -6.81
CA ILE A 77 22.60 -8.01 -7.03
C ILE A 77 22.67 -8.69 -8.39
N GLU A 78 21.69 -9.53 -8.74
CA GLU A 78 21.66 -10.26 -10.01
C GLU A 78 21.54 -9.32 -11.23
N ILE A 79 20.73 -8.26 -11.10
CA ILE A 79 20.64 -7.23 -12.14
C ILE A 79 21.96 -6.46 -12.25
N ALA A 80 22.61 -6.12 -11.13
CA ALA A 80 23.90 -5.43 -11.11
C ALA A 80 25.00 -6.29 -11.76
N GLN A 81 25.03 -7.60 -11.49
CA GLN A 81 25.95 -8.55 -12.14
C GLN A 81 25.74 -8.59 -13.65
N THR A 82 24.49 -8.62 -14.10
CA THR A 82 24.17 -8.59 -15.52
C THR A 82 24.61 -7.28 -16.17
N ALA A 83 24.36 -6.14 -15.51
CA ALA A 83 24.81 -4.83 -15.99
C ALA A 83 26.32 -4.74 -16.15
N LYS A 84 27.08 -5.21 -15.16
CA LYS A 84 28.55 -5.22 -15.18
C LYS A 84 29.13 -6.16 -16.26
N LYS A 85 28.46 -7.27 -16.57
CA LYS A 85 28.85 -8.15 -17.69
C LYS A 85 28.69 -7.45 -19.05
N ILE A 86 27.65 -6.65 -19.22
CA ILE A 86 27.37 -5.92 -20.47
C ILE A 86 28.27 -4.69 -20.59
N ASN A 87 28.41 -3.91 -19.53
CA ASN A 87 29.24 -2.72 -19.45
C ASN A 87 30.03 -2.71 -18.12
N PRO A 88 31.30 -3.17 -18.10
CA PRO A 88 32.11 -3.14 -16.88
C PRO A 88 32.32 -1.73 -16.31
N GLY A 89 32.18 -0.69 -17.12
CA GLY A 89 32.37 0.71 -16.72
C GLY A 89 31.15 1.34 -16.02
N VAL A 90 29.96 0.76 -16.16
CA VAL A 90 28.73 1.29 -15.52
C VAL A 90 28.90 1.37 -14.00
N LYS A 91 28.47 2.47 -13.39
CA LYS A 91 28.51 2.64 -11.93
C LYS A 91 27.24 2.11 -11.29
N ILE A 92 27.39 1.25 -10.32
CA ILE A 92 26.28 0.61 -9.59
C ILE A 92 26.16 1.24 -8.20
N VAL A 93 25.01 1.82 -7.91
CA VAL A 93 24.72 2.48 -6.63
C VAL A 93 23.52 1.84 -5.96
N PHE A 94 23.69 1.31 -4.76
CA PHE A 94 22.61 0.79 -3.94
C PHE A 94 22.18 1.84 -2.91
N GLY A 95 20.88 2.12 -2.82
CA GLY A 95 20.29 3.02 -1.84
C GLY A 95 19.02 2.45 -1.23
N GLY A 96 18.49 3.12 -0.21
CA GLY A 96 17.31 2.70 0.53
C GLY A 96 17.64 2.07 1.89
N ILE A 97 16.62 1.45 2.51
CA ILE A 97 16.73 0.95 3.88
C ILE A 97 17.71 -0.24 3.98
N GLY A 98 17.72 -1.14 3.00
CA GLY A 98 18.60 -2.31 2.99
C GLY A 98 20.09 -1.91 3.04
N PRO A 99 20.62 -1.18 2.07
CA PRO A 99 22.00 -0.73 2.06
C PRO A 99 22.37 0.17 3.24
N THR A 100 21.42 0.95 3.76
CA THR A 100 21.69 1.79 4.93
C THR A 100 22.15 0.97 6.15
N PHE A 101 21.61 -0.24 6.32
CA PHE A 101 21.98 -1.10 7.44
C PHE A 101 22.96 -2.22 7.07
N LEU A 102 23.02 -2.63 5.79
CA LEU A 102 23.85 -3.74 5.30
C LEU A 102 25.01 -3.29 4.40
N TRP A 103 25.36 -2.00 4.33
CA TRP A 103 26.38 -1.46 3.43
C TRP A 103 27.72 -2.20 3.49
N LYS A 104 28.18 -2.54 4.71
CA LYS A 104 29.47 -3.22 4.91
C LYS A 104 29.42 -4.63 4.32
N HIS A 105 28.38 -5.39 4.64
CA HIS A 105 28.14 -6.72 4.10
C HIS A 105 28.07 -6.69 2.56
N LEU A 106 27.24 -5.80 2.00
CA LEU A 106 27.06 -5.67 0.55
C LEU A 106 28.37 -5.34 -0.18
N LEU A 107 29.11 -4.35 0.30
CA LEU A 107 30.38 -3.98 -0.32
C LEU A 107 31.50 -5.00 -0.10
N THR A 108 31.48 -5.79 0.97
CA THR A 108 32.47 -6.84 1.22
C THR A 108 32.31 -7.99 0.21
N HIS A 109 31.09 -8.42 -0.06
CA HIS A 109 30.84 -9.67 -0.79
C HIS A 109 30.51 -9.48 -2.27
N PHE A 110 30.02 -8.29 -2.67
CA PHE A 110 29.57 -8.04 -4.05
C PHE A 110 30.37 -6.94 -4.71
N LYS A 111 31.37 -7.34 -5.52
CA LYS A 111 32.29 -6.42 -6.21
C LYS A 111 31.60 -5.54 -7.26
N GLU A 112 30.46 -5.98 -7.75
CA GLU A 112 29.64 -5.26 -8.72
C GLU A 112 29.04 -3.97 -8.17
N ILE A 113 28.87 -3.88 -6.85
CA ILE A 113 28.34 -2.67 -6.19
C ILE A 113 29.47 -1.68 -5.98
N ASP A 114 29.45 -0.54 -6.65
CA ASP A 114 30.47 0.51 -6.50
C ASP A 114 30.26 1.34 -5.25
N TYR A 115 28.99 1.74 -4.99
CA TYR A 115 28.62 2.68 -3.91
C TYR A 115 27.35 2.23 -3.19
N CYS A 116 27.26 2.56 -1.89
CA CYS A 116 26.03 2.54 -1.13
C CYS A 116 25.71 3.95 -0.66
N VAL A 117 24.48 4.43 -0.91
CA VAL A 117 23.93 5.67 -0.37
C VAL A 117 23.14 5.34 0.88
N LEU A 118 23.45 6.00 2.00
CA LEU A 118 22.99 5.69 3.35
C LEU A 118 22.02 6.76 3.87
N GLY A 119 20.85 6.35 4.36
CA GLY A 119 19.82 7.27 4.84
C GLY A 119 19.08 7.97 3.70
N GLU A 120 18.80 9.27 3.87
CA GLU A 120 18.13 10.09 2.85
C GLU A 120 19.08 10.36 1.69
N GLY A 121 18.72 9.90 0.52
CA GLY A 121 19.63 9.84 -0.62
C GLY A 121 19.53 11.00 -1.61
N GLU A 122 18.58 11.91 -1.48
CA GLU A 122 18.23 12.87 -2.53
C GLU A 122 19.41 13.80 -2.89
N TYR A 123 20.00 14.45 -1.90
CA TYR A 123 21.20 15.29 -2.10
C TYR A 123 22.45 14.45 -2.27
N THR A 124 22.63 13.43 -1.42
CA THR A 124 23.81 12.55 -1.43
C THR A 124 23.98 11.88 -2.80
N PHE A 125 22.90 11.37 -3.40
CA PHE A 125 22.97 10.72 -4.70
C PHE A 125 23.27 11.73 -5.83
N LEU A 126 22.68 12.92 -5.79
CA LEU A 126 23.00 13.99 -6.75
C LEU A 126 24.49 14.37 -6.69
N ASP A 127 25.02 14.56 -5.48
CA ASP A 127 26.42 14.93 -5.32
C ASP A 127 27.36 13.79 -5.72
N LEU A 128 26.99 12.54 -5.46
CA LEU A 128 27.71 11.37 -5.95
C LEU A 128 27.74 11.31 -7.49
N VAL A 129 26.60 11.56 -8.15
CA VAL A 129 26.52 11.61 -9.62
C VAL A 129 27.45 12.69 -10.17
N LYS A 130 27.47 13.90 -9.58
CA LYS A 130 28.39 14.98 -9.96
C LYS A 130 29.86 14.61 -9.79
N CYS A 131 30.23 13.89 -8.73
CA CYS A 131 31.59 13.41 -8.51
C CYS A 131 31.99 12.35 -9.54
N ILE A 132 31.09 11.41 -9.86
CA ILE A 132 31.34 10.38 -10.89
C ILE A 132 31.54 11.04 -12.26
N GLU A 133 30.69 11.97 -12.65
CA GLU A 133 30.78 12.70 -13.92
C GLU A 133 32.12 13.42 -14.07
N LYS A 134 32.59 14.08 -13.01
CA LYS A 134 33.85 14.81 -13.01
C LYS A 134 35.07 13.92 -12.83
N LYS A 135 34.90 12.62 -12.58
CA LYS A 135 35.97 11.67 -12.21
C LYS A 135 36.80 12.16 -11.02
N ASP A 136 36.14 12.77 -10.04
CA ASP A 136 36.77 13.40 -8.88
C ASP A 136 36.74 12.43 -7.67
N ASP A 137 37.59 11.44 -7.73
CA ASP A 137 37.71 10.44 -6.65
C ASP A 137 38.17 11.05 -5.30
N LYS A 138 38.82 12.21 -5.33
CA LYS A 138 39.30 12.90 -4.10
C LYS A 138 38.13 13.49 -3.33
N SER A 139 37.11 13.95 -4.02
CA SER A 139 35.91 14.53 -3.38
C SER A 139 34.97 13.45 -2.80
N LEU A 140 35.07 12.19 -3.21
CA LEU A 140 34.23 11.10 -2.67
C LEU A 140 34.37 10.97 -1.15
N ALA A 141 35.58 11.06 -0.60
CA ALA A 141 35.82 10.98 0.83
C ALA A 141 35.16 12.12 1.65
N ASN A 142 34.82 13.23 1.00
CA ASN A 142 34.18 14.38 1.60
C ASN A 142 32.66 14.37 1.48
N LEU A 143 32.10 13.50 0.60
CA LEU A 143 30.67 13.33 0.51
C LEU A 143 30.13 12.70 1.80
N LYS A 144 29.01 13.20 2.28
CA LYS A 144 28.34 12.60 3.44
C LYS A 144 27.36 11.51 2.99
N GLY A 145 27.14 10.52 3.84
CA GLY A 145 26.11 9.51 3.63
C GLY A 145 26.42 8.49 2.55
N ILE A 146 27.70 8.21 2.25
CA ILE A 146 28.08 7.15 1.33
C ILE A 146 28.98 6.10 1.98
N ALA A 147 28.97 4.91 1.39
CA ALA A 147 29.99 3.89 1.62
C ALA A 147 30.48 3.35 0.27
N PHE A 148 31.78 3.06 0.17
CA PHE A 148 32.44 2.62 -1.07
C PHE A 148 33.75 1.90 -0.78
N ARG A 149 34.31 1.23 -1.80
CA ARG A 149 35.65 0.62 -1.71
C ARG A 149 36.72 1.62 -2.13
N GLN A 150 37.79 1.66 -1.33
CA GLN A 150 39.02 2.38 -1.66
C GLN A 150 40.20 1.41 -1.53
N GLY A 151 40.67 0.89 -2.67
CA GLY A 151 41.57 -0.25 -2.69
C GLY A 151 40.92 -1.47 -2.03
N ASP A 152 41.61 -2.10 -1.10
CA ASP A 152 41.13 -3.27 -0.35
C ASP A 152 40.30 -2.93 0.89
N THR A 153 40.10 -1.64 1.17
CA THR A 153 39.34 -1.19 2.34
C THR A 153 37.96 -0.67 1.96
N ILE A 154 37.00 -0.87 2.86
CA ILE A 154 35.66 -0.28 2.72
C ILE A 154 35.62 0.96 3.60
N GLN A 155 35.32 2.09 2.98
CA GLN A 155 35.16 3.39 3.64
C GLN A 155 33.66 3.68 3.83
N ARG A 156 33.34 4.31 4.95
CA ARG A 156 32.03 4.92 5.21
C ARG A 156 32.26 6.36 5.64
N THR A 157 31.62 7.27 4.97
CA THR A 157 31.65 8.69 5.32
C THR A 157 30.66 9.01 6.44
N GLN A 158 30.80 10.18 7.02
CA GLN A 158 29.84 10.66 8.03
C GLN A 158 28.44 10.72 7.43
N GLN A 159 27.43 10.30 8.18
CA GLN A 159 26.04 10.42 7.76
C GLN A 159 25.63 11.88 7.68
N ASP A 160 24.85 12.24 6.67
CA ASP A 160 24.33 13.59 6.54
C ASP A 160 23.20 13.85 7.55
N LEU A 161 22.90 15.12 7.76
CA LEU A 161 21.77 15.54 8.58
C LEU A 161 20.45 15.24 7.84
N PRO A 162 19.39 14.92 8.57
CA PRO A 162 18.07 14.76 7.97
C PRO A 162 17.63 16.02 7.21
N ILE A 163 17.04 15.83 6.04
CA ILE A 163 16.58 16.94 5.18
C ILE A 163 15.46 17.72 5.89
N GLU A 164 15.68 19.03 6.11
CA GLU A 164 14.72 19.92 6.74
C GLU A 164 14.89 21.36 6.23
N PRO A 165 13.82 22.09 5.84
CA PRO A 165 12.45 21.58 5.66
C PRO A 165 12.33 20.64 4.46
N LEU A 166 11.34 19.70 4.49
CA LEU A 166 11.14 18.73 3.42
C LEU A 166 10.75 19.39 2.08
N ASP A 167 10.14 20.56 2.11
CA ASP A 167 9.73 21.32 0.91
C ASP A 167 10.90 21.85 0.07
N LYS A 168 12.13 21.70 0.54
CA LYS A 168 13.34 21.92 -0.29
C LYS A 168 13.49 20.85 -1.38
N LEU A 169 12.86 19.70 -1.19
CA LEU A 169 12.88 18.65 -2.18
C LEU A 169 12.01 19.02 -3.38
N PRO A 170 12.44 18.73 -4.61
CA PRO A 170 11.62 18.90 -5.79
C PRO A 170 10.36 18.04 -5.69
N ASN A 171 9.24 18.54 -6.23
CA ASN A 171 8.02 17.77 -6.26
C ASN A 171 8.07 16.71 -7.37
N PRO A 172 8.14 15.41 -7.05
CA PRO A 172 8.33 14.36 -8.05
C PRO A 172 7.12 14.19 -8.97
N ALA A 173 5.92 14.66 -8.55
CA ALA A 173 4.73 14.63 -9.38
C ALA A 173 4.82 15.50 -10.65
N LYS A 174 5.77 16.44 -10.73
CA LYS A 174 6.08 17.17 -11.97
C LYS A 174 6.57 16.22 -13.07
N TYR A 175 7.33 15.21 -12.73
CA TYR A 175 8.07 14.34 -13.66
C TYR A 175 7.48 12.95 -13.81
N PHE A 176 6.93 12.39 -12.73
CA PHE A 176 6.51 10.99 -12.64
C PHE A 176 5.05 10.86 -12.25
N THR A 177 4.48 9.68 -12.53
CA THR A 177 3.12 9.30 -12.11
C THR A 177 3.22 8.12 -11.14
N TYR A 178 2.62 8.27 -9.96
CA TYR A 178 2.60 7.28 -8.89
C TYR A 178 1.41 7.56 -7.97
N GLN A 179 1.04 6.58 -7.14
CA GLN A 179 -0.13 6.71 -6.24
C GLN A 179 0.21 6.63 -4.75
N HIS A 180 1.43 6.20 -4.39
CA HIS A 180 1.92 6.21 -3.01
C HIS A 180 2.57 7.55 -2.71
N VAL A 181 1.99 8.31 -1.78
CA VAL A 181 2.46 9.66 -1.40
C VAL A 181 2.71 9.73 0.09
N THR A 182 3.59 10.63 0.54
CA THR A 182 3.88 10.86 1.96
C THR A 182 3.85 12.34 2.27
N ALA A 183 3.12 12.71 3.33
CA ALA A 183 3.11 14.06 3.88
C ALA A 183 4.21 14.26 4.95
N THR A 184 4.78 13.15 5.45
CA THR A 184 5.70 13.14 6.58
C THR A 184 6.84 12.14 6.38
N ARG A 185 7.93 12.33 7.14
CA ARG A 185 9.01 11.34 7.30
C ARG A 185 9.30 11.14 8.78
N GLY A 186 9.26 9.88 9.22
CA GLY A 186 9.56 9.48 10.59
C GLY A 186 8.34 9.16 11.44
N CYS A 187 8.60 8.43 12.53
CA CYS A 187 7.62 8.02 13.51
C CYS A 187 8.20 8.14 14.92
N PRO A 188 7.46 8.70 15.90
CA PRO A 188 7.93 8.82 17.27
C PRO A 188 7.88 7.48 18.04
N GLY A 189 7.34 6.43 17.42
CA GLY A 189 7.26 5.08 17.98
C GLY A 189 8.63 4.49 18.25
N LYS A 190 8.69 3.56 19.21
CA LYS A 190 9.92 2.83 19.60
C LYS A 190 9.74 1.32 19.48
N CYS A 191 8.90 0.89 18.53
CA CYS A 191 8.61 -0.52 18.32
C CYS A 191 9.89 -1.29 17.98
N THR A 192 10.10 -2.43 18.64
CA THR A 192 11.36 -3.19 18.57
C THR A 192 11.60 -3.84 17.21
N PHE A 193 10.53 -4.08 16.45
CA PHE A 193 10.53 -4.70 15.13
C PHE A 193 10.63 -3.71 13.97
N CYS A 194 10.38 -2.42 14.20
CA CYS A 194 10.20 -1.42 13.15
C CYS A 194 11.52 -0.75 12.76
N GLY A 195 11.79 -0.67 11.45
CA GLY A 195 12.97 0.00 10.89
C GLY A 195 12.83 1.52 10.78
N SER A 196 11.60 2.07 10.76
CA SER A 196 11.35 3.49 10.52
C SER A 196 12.08 4.43 11.50
N PRO A 197 12.01 4.23 12.84
CA PRO A 197 12.73 5.10 13.77
C PRO A 197 14.26 5.02 13.64
N GLN A 198 14.78 3.92 13.10
CA GLN A 198 16.21 3.73 12.89
C GLN A 198 16.69 4.41 11.59
N PHE A 199 15.82 4.49 10.60
CA PHE A 199 16.12 5.09 9.30
C PHE A 199 15.87 6.62 9.31
N TRP A 200 14.67 7.06 9.75
CA TRP A 200 14.24 8.45 9.74
C TRP A 200 14.58 9.25 11.00
N GLY A 201 14.92 8.55 12.09
CA GLY A 201 14.94 9.11 13.44
C GLY A 201 13.54 9.16 14.07
N GLN A 202 13.49 9.56 15.34
CA GLN A 202 12.24 9.65 16.12
C GLN A 202 11.49 11.00 15.92
N ARG A 203 12.13 12.00 15.34
CA ARG A 203 11.52 13.30 15.03
C ARG A 203 10.77 13.20 13.70
N VAL A 204 9.49 13.51 13.74
CA VAL A 204 8.68 13.57 12.51
C VAL A 204 8.89 14.91 11.83
N ARG A 205 9.23 14.88 10.55
CA ARG A 205 9.37 16.05 9.67
C ARG A 205 8.22 16.05 8.68
N PHE A 206 7.84 17.23 8.21
CA PHE A 206 6.62 17.43 7.45
C PHE A 206 6.90 18.22 6.15
N HIS A 207 6.27 17.80 5.06
CA HIS A 207 5.99 18.73 3.96
C HIS A 207 4.96 19.76 4.41
N SER A 208 4.93 20.96 3.84
CA SER A 208 3.79 21.86 4.02
C SER A 208 2.52 21.24 3.43
N SER A 209 1.36 21.64 3.94
CA SER A 209 0.09 21.22 3.38
C SER A 209 -0.08 21.69 1.93
N ASP A 210 0.46 22.86 1.58
CA ASP A 210 0.48 23.37 0.21
C ASP A 210 1.30 22.49 -0.72
N TYR A 211 2.51 22.13 -0.33
CA TYR A 211 3.36 21.22 -1.11
C TYR A 211 2.65 19.88 -1.34
N PHE A 212 2.12 19.27 -0.26
CA PHE A 212 1.50 17.96 -0.33
C PHE A 212 0.23 17.97 -1.19
N VAL A 213 -0.68 18.93 -0.99
CA VAL A 213 -1.91 19.02 -1.78
C VAL A 213 -1.63 19.39 -3.24
N HIS A 214 -0.61 20.21 -3.50
CA HIS A 214 -0.17 20.47 -4.88
C HIS A 214 0.38 19.19 -5.56
N GLN A 215 1.07 18.32 -4.81
CA GLN A 215 1.51 17.00 -5.31
C GLN A 215 0.29 16.14 -5.72
N LEU A 216 -0.75 16.08 -4.88
CA LEU A 216 -1.99 15.36 -5.20
C LEU A 216 -2.67 15.93 -6.46
N GLU A 217 -2.74 17.25 -6.58
CA GLU A 217 -3.32 17.94 -7.74
C GLU A 217 -2.59 17.60 -9.05
N LEU A 218 -1.25 17.63 -9.03
CA LEU A 218 -0.45 17.26 -10.19
C LEU A 218 -0.67 15.80 -10.63
N LEU A 219 -0.75 14.88 -9.66
CA LEU A 219 -1.00 13.46 -9.92
C LEU A 219 -2.44 13.22 -10.38
N TYR A 220 -3.42 13.92 -9.79
CA TYR A 220 -4.81 13.88 -10.24
C TYR A 220 -4.95 14.28 -11.70
N ASN A 221 -4.29 15.37 -12.12
CA ASN A 221 -4.27 15.82 -13.50
C ASN A 221 -3.58 14.83 -14.46
N LYS A 222 -2.81 13.87 -13.93
CA LYS A 222 -2.22 12.74 -14.67
C LYS A 222 -3.08 11.47 -14.62
N GLY A 223 -4.31 11.54 -14.10
CA GLY A 223 -5.26 10.43 -14.05
C GLY A 223 -5.20 9.58 -12.78
N VAL A 224 -4.49 10.00 -11.73
CA VAL A 224 -4.47 9.28 -10.46
C VAL A 224 -5.63 9.74 -9.59
N HIS A 225 -6.63 8.89 -9.38
CA HIS A 225 -7.84 9.21 -8.60
C HIS A 225 -7.88 8.57 -7.22
N PHE A 226 -7.02 7.57 -6.98
CA PHE A 226 -6.87 6.90 -5.69
C PHE A 226 -5.43 6.99 -5.20
N PHE A 227 -5.24 7.35 -3.92
CA PHE A 227 -3.93 7.52 -3.30
C PHE A 227 -3.75 6.65 -2.06
N TYR A 228 -2.54 6.13 -1.87
CA TYR A 228 -2.08 5.60 -0.60
C TYR A 228 -1.24 6.67 0.11
N PHE A 229 -1.72 7.19 1.24
CA PHE A 229 -0.92 8.05 2.12
C PHE A 229 -0.05 7.13 2.96
N SER A 230 1.14 6.83 2.41
CA SER A 230 2.08 5.83 2.92
C SER A 230 3.03 6.40 3.98
N ASP A 231 2.52 7.32 4.79
CA ASP A 231 3.22 7.83 5.96
C ASP A 231 3.41 6.72 7.01
N ASP A 232 4.50 6.72 7.76
CA ASP A 232 4.66 5.84 8.93
C ASP A 232 3.52 6.05 9.95
N THR A 233 2.97 7.27 10.03
CA THR A 233 1.78 7.61 10.80
C THR A 233 1.21 8.96 10.36
N PHE A 234 0.20 8.95 9.50
CA PHE A 234 -0.35 10.18 8.90
C PHE A 234 -0.95 11.15 9.93
N MET A 235 -1.66 10.61 10.94
CA MET A 235 -2.45 11.43 11.89
C MET A 235 -1.63 12.03 13.04
N ILE A 236 -0.29 12.04 12.97
CA ILE A 236 0.59 12.44 14.08
C ILE A 236 0.38 13.88 14.58
N LYS A 237 -0.08 14.78 13.73
CA LYS A 237 -0.33 16.18 14.09
C LYS A 237 -1.72 16.60 13.57
N LYS A 238 -2.69 16.70 14.50
CA LYS A 238 -4.10 16.99 14.22
C LYS A 238 -4.29 18.18 13.27
N ASP A 239 -3.73 19.36 13.63
CA ASP A 239 -3.97 20.60 12.88
C ASP A 239 -3.54 20.49 11.41
N ARG A 240 -2.45 19.75 11.15
CA ARG A 240 -1.99 19.49 9.78
C ARG A 240 -2.93 18.59 9.00
N VAL A 241 -3.45 17.53 9.63
CA VAL A 241 -4.45 16.66 8.98
C VAL A 241 -5.66 17.46 8.58
N LEU A 242 -6.15 18.31 9.49
CA LEU A 242 -7.30 19.19 9.23
C LEU A 242 -7.01 20.19 8.10
N GLU A 243 -5.81 20.78 8.09
CA GLU A 243 -5.38 21.70 7.04
C GLU A 243 -5.29 21.02 5.67
N ILE A 244 -4.68 19.83 5.57
CA ILE A 244 -4.62 19.04 4.34
C ILE A 244 -6.03 18.72 3.83
N CYS A 245 -6.93 18.24 4.71
CA CYS A 245 -8.29 17.92 4.35
C CYS A 245 -9.07 19.16 3.83
N ARG A 246 -8.94 20.31 4.50
CA ARG A 246 -9.59 21.57 4.05
C ARG A 246 -9.08 21.99 2.68
N LYS A 247 -7.75 21.94 2.45
CA LYS A 247 -7.17 22.30 1.15
C LYS A 247 -7.59 21.36 0.01
N ILE A 248 -7.73 20.04 0.27
CA ILE A 248 -8.30 19.10 -0.70
C ILE A 248 -9.72 19.52 -1.09
N LEU A 249 -10.56 19.88 -0.10
CA LEU A 249 -11.92 20.31 -0.33
C LEU A 249 -12.01 21.68 -1.03
N GLU A 250 -11.19 22.66 -0.64
CA GLU A 250 -11.10 23.98 -1.28
C GLU A 250 -10.73 23.89 -2.74
N LYS A 251 -9.78 23.00 -3.08
CA LYS A 251 -9.39 22.71 -4.47
C LYS A 251 -10.39 21.82 -5.21
N LYS A 252 -11.44 21.34 -4.54
CA LYS A 252 -12.45 20.43 -5.10
C LYS A 252 -11.83 19.23 -5.81
N LEU A 253 -10.79 18.64 -5.24
CA LEU A 253 -10.12 17.44 -5.77
C LEU A 253 -10.98 16.21 -5.46
N PRO A 254 -11.61 15.55 -6.47
CA PRO A 254 -12.48 14.40 -6.26
C PRO A 254 -11.64 13.12 -6.15
N ILE A 255 -10.80 13.05 -5.15
CA ILE A 255 -9.90 11.92 -4.89
C ILE A 255 -10.43 11.00 -3.79
N SER A 256 -10.05 9.75 -3.86
CA SER A 256 -10.19 8.79 -2.76
C SER A 256 -8.82 8.37 -2.27
N TRP A 257 -8.70 8.10 -0.97
CA TRP A 257 -7.41 7.72 -0.40
C TRP A 257 -7.53 6.84 0.83
N ALA A 258 -6.46 6.06 1.05
CA ALA A 258 -6.24 5.27 2.26
C ALA A 258 -5.05 5.82 3.03
N ALA A 259 -5.02 5.63 4.35
CA ALA A 259 -3.91 6.06 5.20
C ALA A 259 -3.50 4.97 6.19
N ILE A 260 -2.25 5.07 6.67
CA ILE A 260 -1.75 4.28 7.80
C ILE A 260 -1.62 5.21 9.01
N SER A 261 -2.08 4.76 10.17
CA SER A 261 -1.97 5.54 11.40
C SER A 261 -1.92 4.69 12.66
N ARG A 262 -1.77 5.38 13.79
CA ARG A 262 -1.81 4.78 15.14
C ARG A 262 -3.18 5.00 15.76
N VAL A 263 -3.64 4.01 16.52
CA VAL A 263 -4.95 4.04 17.20
C VAL A 263 -5.08 5.14 18.26
N ASP A 264 -3.97 5.54 18.88
CA ASP A 264 -3.94 6.57 19.94
C ASP A 264 -4.07 8.02 19.43
N LEU A 265 -4.11 8.22 18.10
CA LEU A 265 -4.24 9.52 17.45
C LEU A 265 -5.66 9.83 16.95
N VAL A 266 -6.58 8.89 17.09
CA VAL A 266 -7.93 8.97 16.54
C VAL A 266 -8.83 9.86 17.39
N ASN A 267 -9.55 10.79 16.73
CA ASN A 267 -10.68 11.55 17.30
C ASN A 267 -11.72 11.86 16.22
N GLU A 268 -12.92 12.24 16.67
CA GLU A 268 -14.08 12.46 15.79
C GLU A 268 -13.85 13.58 14.75
N GLU A 269 -13.23 14.68 15.16
CA GLU A 269 -13.01 15.82 14.26
C GLU A 269 -12.06 15.45 13.10
N ILE A 270 -10.95 14.73 13.41
CA ILE A 270 -10.04 14.23 12.38
C ILE A 270 -10.79 13.32 11.42
N LEU A 271 -11.52 12.33 11.92
CA LEU A 271 -12.23 11.37 11.08
C LEU A 271 -13.30 12.02 10.20
N TYR A 272 -14.04 13.00 10.75
CA TYR A 272 -15.01 13.77 9.99
C TYR A 272 -14.36 14.47 8.78
N TRP A 273 -13.30 15.24 9.00
CA TRP A 273 -12.64 15.97 7.92
C TRP A 273 -11.91 15.04 6.95
N MET A 274 -11.28 13.97 7.46
CA MET A 274 -10.67 12.96 6.59
C MET A 274 -11.72 12.32 5.67
N ARG A 275 -12.89 11.94 6.22
CA ARG A 275 -13.97 11.36 5.40
C ARG A 275 -14.47 12.34 4.34
N LYS A 276 -14.71 13.58 4.71
CA LYS A 276 -15.12 14.64 3.77
C LYS A 276 -14.10 14.87 2.66
N ALA A 277 -12.81 14.75 2.97
CA ALA A 277 -11.71 14.90 2.01
C ALA A 277 -11.40 13.62 1.20
N GLY A 278 -12.26 12.59 1.26
CA GLY A 278 -12.13 11.39 0.43
C GLY A 278 -11.40 10.21 1.07
N CYS A 279 -11.12 10.22 2.38
CA CYS A 279 -10.58 9.06 3.07
C CYS A 279 -11.59 7.92 3.08
N THR A 280 -11.20 6.77 2.52
CA THR A 280 -12.06 5.58 2.45
C THR A 280 -11.59 4.46 3.38
N GLN A 281 -10.33 4.48 3.80
CA GLN A 281 -9.74 3.44 4.64
C GLN A 281 -8.64 4.01 5.53
N ILE A 282 -8.57 3.52 6.77
CA ILE A 282 -7.42 3.73 7.66
C ILE A 282 -6.96 2.37 8.17
N SER A 283 -5.66 2.10 7.98
CA SER A 283 -5.00 0.90 8.49
C SER A 283 -4.28 1.21 9.81
N TYR A 284 -4.54 0.41 10.83
CA TYR A 284 -3.98 0.59 12.18
C TYR A 284 -3.09 -0.58 12.55
N GLY A 285 -1.84 -0.29 12.95
CA GLY A 285 -0.96 -1.30 13.57
C GLY A 285 -1.44 -1.62 14.99
N VAL A 286 -2.12 -2.75 15.15
CA VAL A 286 -2.56 -3.31 16.45
C VAL A 286 -1.53 -4.29 16.99
N GLU A 287 -0.91 -5.03 16.08
CA GLU A 287 0.11 -6.05 16.21
C GLU A 287 -0.39 -7.32 16.94
N SER A 288 -0.93 -7.20 18.15
CA SER A 288 -1.43 -8.35 18.94
C SER A 288 -2.55 -7.94 19.88
N GLY A 289 -3.50 -8.85 20.14
CA GLY A 289 -4.49 -8.73 21.21
C GLY A 289 -3.88 -8.91 22.59
N SER A 290 -2.76 -9.63 22.68
CA SER A 290 -2.08 -9.86 23.95
C SER A 290 -1.26 -8.65 24.39
N GLU A 291 -1.57 -8.12 25.57
CA GLU A 291 -0.81 -7.01 26.16
C GLU A 291 0.66 -7.40 26.39
N LYS A 292 0.91 -8.65 26.80
CA LYS A 292 2.24 -9.20 26.95
C LYS A 292 3.05 -9.08 25.66
N ILE A 293 2.47 -9.48 24.53
CA ILE A 293 3.13 -9.40 23.22
C ILE A 293 3.34 -7.95 22.79
N ARG A 294 2.33 -7.08 22.93
CA ARG A 294 2.49 -5.64 22.63
C ARG A 294 3.61 -4.99 23.44
N ASN A 295 3.76 -5.37 24.72
CA ASN A 295 4.83 -4.88 25.59
C ASN A 295 6.21 -5.37 25.12
N LEU A 296 6.35 -6.64 24.72
CA LEU A 296 7.60 -7.17 24.14
C LEU A 296 7.98 -6.49 22.82
N LEU A 297 6.98 -6.16 22.01
CA LEU A 297 7.16 -5.41 20.78
C LEU A 297 7.33 -3.89 21.01
N ASN A 298 7.25 -3.43 22.25
CA ASN A 298 7.27 -2.00 22.64
C ASN A 298 6.22 -1.17 21.87
N LYS A 299 5.05 -1.72 21.62
CA LYS A 299 3.94 -1.11 20.87
C LYS A 299 3.04 -0.26 21.77
N ASN A 300 3.46 0.42 22.68
CA ASN A 300 2.79 1.32 23.65
C ASN A 300 1.40 1.84 23.22
N ILE A 301 0.41 0.95 23.11
CA ILE A 301 -1.02 1.24 22.86
C ILE A 301 -1.88 0.41 23.82
N ARG A 302 -2.98 1.00 24.30
CA ARG A 302 -3.90 0.34 25.23
C ARG A 302 -5.11 -0.22 24.50
N LYS A 303 -5.71 -1.28 25.04
CA LYS A 303 -6.88 -1.95 24.46
C LYS A 303 -8.05 -0.98 24.24
N GLU A 304 -8.28 -0.05 25.18
CA GLU A 304 -9.34 0.95 25.09
C GLU A 304 -9.13 1.92 23.91
N GLN A 305 -7.87 2.29 23.65
CA GLN A 305 -7.53 3.14 22.50
C GLN A 305 -7.79 2.41 21.19
N ILE A 306 -7.46 1.11 21.13
CA ILE A 306 -7.75 0.27 19.96
C ILE A 306 -9.25 0.22 19.72
N LYS A 307 -10.04 -0.14 20.75
CA LYS A 307 -11.51 -0.24 20.65
C LYS A 307 -12.12 1.08 20.19
N LYS A 308 -11.74 2.20 20.80
CA LYS A 308 -12.22 3.53 20.44
C LYS A 308 -11.89 3.88 18.98
N ALA A 309 -10.68 3.57 18.52
CA ALA A 309 -10.26 3.89 17.16
C ALA A 309 -11.09 3.16 16.10
N PHE A 310 -11.31 1.85 16.28
CA PHE A 310 -12.09 1.05 15.34
C PHE A 310 -13.56 1.44 15.34
N ASP A 311 -14.17 1.64 16.52
CA ASP A 311 -15.56 2.08 16.64
C ASP A 311 -15.79 3.43 15.97
N LEU A 312 -14.98 4.43 16.29
CA LEU A 312 -15.13 5.76 15.68
C LEU A 312 -14.88 5.75 14.18
N THR A 313 -13.83 5.06 13.71
CA THR A 313 -13.49 5.02 12.29
C THR A 313 -14.64 4.44 11.47
N THR A 314 -15.23 3.33 11.91
CA THR A 314 -16.39 2.71 11.26
C THR A 314 -17.61 3.62 11.33
N LYS A 315 -17.89 4.27 12.48
CA LYS A 315 -19.02 5.20 12.66
C LYS A 315 -18.98 6.38 11.70
N TYR A 316 -17.78 6.85 11.33
CA TYR A 316 -17.62 7.93 10.34
C TYR A 316 -17.62 7.44 8.89
N GLY A 317 -17.93 6.16 8.62
CA GLY A 317 -17.98 5.59 7.27
C GLY A 317 -16.61 5.47 6.62
N ILE A 318 -15.60 5.09 7.39
CA ILE A 318 -14.24 4.79 6.93
C ILE A 318 -13.95 3.33 7.27
N LEU A 319 -13.40 2.56 6.34
CA LEU A 319 -13.01 1.18 6.56
C LEU A 319 -11.84 1.13 7.55
N ALA A 320 -12.07 0.57 8.74
CA ALA A 320 -11.03 0.33 9.73
C ALA A 320 -10.36 -1.04 9.46
N ARG A 321 -9.10 -1.01 9.01
CA ARG A 321 -8.28 -2.20 8.78
C ARG A 321 -7.30 -2.40 9.94
N ALA A 322 -7.17 -3.63 10.42
CA ALA A 322 -6.22 -4.00 11.45
C ALA A 322 -4.99 -4.68 10.86
N TYR A 323 -3.79 -4.28 11.28
CA TYR A 323 -2.57 -5.03 11.06
C TYR A 323 -2.21 -5.79 12.33
N PHE A 324 -2.02 -7.09 12.18
CA PHE A 324 -1.58 -8.01 13.23
C PHE A 324 -0.25 -8.66 12.82
N ILE A 325 0.57 -8.92 13.83
CA ILE A 325 1.84 -9.63 13.67
C ILE A 325 1.76 -10.88 14.56
N TYR A 326 2.12 -12.04 14.02
CA TYR A 326 2.22 -13.29 14.76
C TYR A 326 3.58 -13.96 14.54
N GLY A 327 3.91 -14.97 15.32
CA GLY A 327 5.27 -15.52 15.39
C GLY A 327 6.22 -14.66 16.23
N SER A 328 5.66 -13.91 17.17
CA SER A 328 6.38 -12.95 18.03
C SER A 328 7.07 -13.63 19.22
N PRO A 329 8.07 -12.98 19.86
CA PRO A 329 8.69 -13.49 21.07
C PRO A 329 7.66 -13.86 22.16
N GLY A 330 7.74 -15.10 22.65
CA GLY A 330 6.87 -15.57 23.73
C GLY A 330 5.42 -15.83 23.36
N GLU A 331 5.10 -15.87 22.08
CA GLU A 331 3.77 -16.17 21.57
C GLU A 331 3.42 -17.65 21.75
N ASN A 332 2.15 -17.93 21.97
CA ASN A 332 1.57 -19.26 22.15
C ASN A 332 0.06 -19.20 21.89
N TRP A 333 -0.64 -20.35 21.99
CA TRP A 333 -2.09 -20.43 21.75
C TRP A 333 -2.94 -19.48 22.62
N SER A 334 -2.52 -19.21 23.87
CA SER A 334 -3.23 -18.27 24.74
C SER A 334 -3.14 -16.84 24.21
N THR A 335 -1.95 -16.41 23.77
CA THR A 335 -1.77 -15.05 23.20
C THR A 335 -2.43 -14.88 21.82
N ILE A 336 -2.54 -15.96 21.06
CA ILE A 336 -3.33 -15.99 19.81
C ILE A 336 -4.83 -15.88 20.14
N GLN A 337 -5.31 -16.56 21.21
CA GLN A 337 -6.69 -16.41 21.66
C GLN A 337 -6.98 -14.98 22.11
N ASP A 338 -6.07 -14.33 22.86
CA ASP A 338 -6.19 -12.89 23.21
C ASP A 338 -6.39 -12.02 21.95
N THR A 339 -5.70 -12.37 20.86
CA THR A 339 -5.81 -11.64 19.58
C THR A 339 -7.17 -11.88 18.92
N ILE A 340 -7.67 -13.12 18.92
CA ILE A 340 -9.00 -13.46 18.41
C ILE A 340 -10.09 -12.76 19.22
N ASP A 341 -9.96 -12.73 20.54
CA ASP A 341 -10.92 -12.05 21.43
C ASP A 341 -10.91 -10.53 21.19
N LEU A 342 -9.74 -9.94 20.97
CA LEU A 342 -9.66 -8.54 20.59
C LEU A 342 -10.31 -8.26 19.22
N ILE A 343 -10.09 -9.10 18.20
CA ILE A 343 -10.74 -9.01 16.88
C ILE A 343 -12.26 -8.98 17.03
N LYS A 344 -12.82 -9.87 17.87
CA LYS A 344 -14.26 -9.92 18.15
C LYS A 344 -14.78 -8.63 18.79
N GLU A 345 -13.98 -7.99 19.64
CA GLU A 345 -14.37 -6.75 20.33
C GLU A 345 -14.28 -5.52 19.42
N ILE A 346 -13.23 -5.41 18.59
CA ILE A 346 -12.98 -4.23 17.73
C ILE A 346 -13.68 -4.30 16.38
N LYS A 347 -14.14 -5.48 15.97
CA LYS A 347 -14.91 -5.71 14.75
C LYS A 347 -14.31 -5.05 13.50
N PRO A 348 -13.04 -5.34 13.14
CA PRO A 348 -12.41 -4.71 12.01
C PRO A 348 -13.10 -5.17 10.71
N LEU A 349 -13.23 -4.26 9.75
CA LEU A 349 -13.80 -4.57 8.43
C LEU A 349 -12.75 -5.02 7.42
N GLY A 350 -11.50 -5.06 7.83
CA GLY A 350 -10.37 -5.63 7.13
C GLY A 350 -9.28 -6.01 8.12
N ALA A 351 -8.55 -7.09 7.86
CA ALA A 351 -7.42 -7.49 8.69
C ALA A 351 -6.32 -8.11 7.82
N ILE A 352 -5.07 -7.80 8.15
CA ILE A 352 -3.89 -8.43 7.57
C ILE A 352 -3.06 -9.02 8.70
N PHE A 353 -2.55 -10.23 8.50
CA PHE A 353 -1.80 -10.99 9.48
C PHE A 353 -0.41 -11.29 8.91
N TYR A 354 0.61 -10.63 9.44
CA TYR A 354 2.01 -10.80 9.04
C TYR A 354 2.74 -11.73 10.01
N ILE A 355 3.65 -12.56 9.48
CA ILE A 355 4.64 -13.22 10.31
C ILE A 355 5.71 -12.20 10.69
N LEU A 356 6.17 -12.22 11.93
CA LEU A 356 7.21 -11.30 12.40
C LEU A 356 8.53 -11.57 11.69
N ASP A 357 9.00 -10.58 10.96
CA ASP A 357 10.29 -10.58 10.27
C ASP A 357 11.35 -9.77 11.03
N LEU A 358 12.61 -10.18 10.90
CA LEU A 358 13.77 -9.55 11.52
C LEU A 358 14.46 -8.59 10.53
N PHE A 359 14.10 -7.34 10.58
CA PHE A 359 14.73 -6.33 9.71
C PHE A 359 16.09 -5.88 10.23
N PRO A 360 17.13 -5.83 9.38
CA PRO A 360 18.41 -5.24 9.72
C PRO A 360 18.27 -3.84 10.32
N GLY A 361 19.07 -3.53 11.34
CA GLY A 361 19.03 -2.24 12.02
C GLY A 361 17.97 -2.11 13.13
N THR A 362 17.01 -3.05 13.26
CA THR A 362 16.00 -3.03 14.32
C THR A 362 16.54 -3.51 15.67
N ALA A 363 15.80 -3.22 16.74
CA ALA A 363 16.17 -3.70 18.07
C ALA A 363 16.08 -5.24 18.17
N LEU A 364 15.05 -5.83 17.57
CA LEU A 364 14.90 -7.29 17.53
C LEU A 364 16.01 -7.97 16.74
N TYR A 365 16.46 -7.39 15.64
CA TYR A 365 17.58 -7.93 14.87
C TYR A 365 18.90 -7.88 15.68
N ARG A 366 19.17 -6.77 16.35
CA ARG A 366 20.36 -6.67 17.23
C ARG A 366 20.30 -7.66 18.40
N ASP A 367 19.13 -7.88 18.98
CA ASP A 367 18.94 -8.90 20.03
C ASP A 367 19.18 -10.31 19.47
N TYR A 368 18.68 -10.61 18.29
CA TYR A 368 18.95 -11.87 17.61
C TYR A 368 20.44 -12.08 17.39
N GLN A 369 21.17 -11.09 16.83
CA GLN A 369 22.61 -11.18 16.62
C GLN A 369 23.38 -11.46 17.93
N LYS A 370 23.00 -10.80 19.03
CA LYS A 370 23.61 -11.03 20.34
C LYS A 370 23.35 -12.45 20.87
N ARG A 371 22.13 -12.95 20.74
CA ARG A 371 21.77 -14.29 21.23
C ARG A 371 22.39 -15.42 20.41
N SER A 372 22.44 -15.27 19.10
CA SER A 372 22.93 -16.28 18.18
C SER A 372 24.44 -16.25 17.95
N GLY A 373 25.10 -15.13 18.29
CA GLY A 373 26.50 -14.89 17.92
C GLY A 373 26.73 -14.70 16.41
N LEU A 374 25.64 -14.58 15.61
CA LEU A 374 25.73 -14.43 14.17
C LEU A 374 25.96 -12.95 13.78
N SER A 375 26.71 -12.76 12.73
CA SER A 375 26.89 -11.48 12.06
C SER A 375 25.96 -11.31 10.86
N ASP A 376 26.11 -10.22 10.12
CA ASP A 376 25.40 -9.99 8.86
C ASP A 376 25.74 -10.99 7.75
N GLU A 377 26.73 -11.88 7.98
CA GLU A 377 27.08 -12.99 7.08
C GLU A 377 25.92 -13.97 6.82
N ILE A 378 24.91 -13.99 7.71
CA ILE A 378 23.68 -14.74 7.48
C ILE A 378 23.00 -14.34 6.16
N TRP A 379 23.17 -13.10 5.73
CA TRP A 379 22.60 -12.57 4.49
C TRP A 379 23.32 -13.03 3.23
N MET A 380 24.44 -13.79 3.35
CA MET A 380 25.05 -14.52 2.24
C MET A 380 24.19 -15.70 1.79
N LYS A 381 23.34 -16.22 2.66
CA LYS A 381 22.32 -17.18 2.25
C LYS A 381 21.38 -16.51 1.25
N ARG A 382 20.96 -17.26 0.24
CA ARG A 382 19.99 -16.81 -0.75
C ARG A 382 18.57 -16.86 -0.16
N ILE A 383 18.34 -16.04 0.83
CA ILE A 383 17.06 -15.84 1.53
C ILE A 383 16.65 -14.38 1.40
N GLU A 384 15.37 -14.11 1.40
CA GLU A 384 14.85 -12.76 1.38
C GLU A 384 14.73 -12.18 2.79
N ASP A 385 14.17 -12.96 3.69
CA ASP A 385 13.81 -12.60 5.05
C ASP A 385 14.31 -13.62 6.06
N ILE A 386 14.34 -13.22 7.32
CA ILE A 386 14.54 -14.10 8.48
C ILE A 386 13.33 -13.92 9.37
N MET A 387 12.45 -14.91 9.40
CA MET A 387 11.30 -14.87 10.29
C MET A 387 11.75 -15.09 11.73
N TYR A 388 11.19 -14.33 12.68
CA TYR A 388 11.59 -14.44 14.09
C TYR A 388 11.51 -15.88 14.62
N PHE A 389 10.44 -16.61 14.26
CA PHE A 389 10.25 -17.99 14.74
C PHE A 389 11.39 -18.94 14.34
N GLU A 390 12.04 -18.72 13.19
CA GLU A 390 13.19 -19.51 12.73
C GLU A 390 14.41 -19.36 13.66
N THR A 391 14.39 -18.34 14.49
CA THR A 391 15.44 -18.03 15.46
C THR A 391 15.08 -18.40 16.90
N ASP A 392 13.87 -18.85 17.14
CA ASP A 392 13.37 -19.23 18.47
C ASP A 392 12.98 -20.73 18.51
N PRO A 393 13.76 -21.59 19.16
CA PRO A 393 13.51 -23.04 19.20
C PRO A 393 12.19 -23.44 19.87
N ARG A 394 11.50 -22.48 20.51
CA ARG A 394 10.19 -22.70 21.13
C ARG A 394 9.03 -22.56 20.18
N LEU A 395 9.27 -22.08 18.95
CA LEU A 395 8.29 -21.84 17.91
C LEU A 395 8.62 -22.70 16.69
N SER A 396 7.76 -23.65 16.33
CA SER A 396 7.93 -24.41 15.10
C SER A 396 7.21 -23.77 13.92
N LYS A 397 7.66 -24.07 12.70
CA LYS A 397 7.01 -23.59 11.47
C LYS A 397 5.54 -24.02 11.40
N GLU A 398 5.26 -25.28 11.76
CA GLU A 398 3.90 -25.83 11.76
C GLU A 398 2.99 -25.06 12.74
N GLN A 399 3.52 -24.75 13.91
CA GLN A 399 2.78 -23.98 14.92
C GLN A 399 2.48 -22.56 14.43
N ILE A 400 3.44 -21.89 13.80
CA ILE A 400 3.25 -20.54 13.26
C ILE A 400 2.23 -20.54 12.12
N LEU A 401 2.31 -21.49 11.21
CA LEU A 401 1.33 -21.61 10.13
C LEU A 401 -0.08 -21.85 10.70
N ALA A 402 -0.21 -22.71 11.72
CA ALA A 402 -1.48 -22.96 12.39
C ALA A 402 -2.02 -21.71 13.12
N PHE A 403 -1.16 -20.87 13.71
CA PHE A 403 -1.56 -19.59 14.30
C PHE A 403 -2.16 -18.66 13.22
N GLY A 404 -1.48 -18.50 12.10
CA GLY A 404 -1.93 -17.65 11.01
C GLY A 404 -3.24 -18.14 10.39
N GLU A 405 -3.38 -19.44 10.15
CA GLU A 405 -4.61 -20.06 9.68
C GLU A 405 -5.78 -19.81 10.65
N LYS A 406 -5.57 -20.07 11.95
CA LYS A 406 -6.58 -19.82 12.98
C LYS A 406 -7.03 -18.37 13.03
N LEU A 407 -6.10 -17.41 12.99
CA LEU A 407 -6.40 -15.98 13.00
C LEU A 407 -7.25 -15.57 11.78
N ARG A 408 -6.85 -15.98 10.57
CA ARG A 408 -7.59 -15.69 9.34
C ARG A 408 -8.98 -16.32 9.32
N THR A 409 -9.06 -17.60 9.67
CA THR A 409 -10.33 -18.34 9.68
C THR A 409 -11.32 -17.73 10.67
N GLU A 410 -10.88 -17.39 11.89
CA GLU A 410 -11.77 -16.78 12.88
C GLU A 410 -12.18 -15.36 12.48
N PHE A 411 -11.29 -14.55 11.93
CA PHE A 411 -11.63 -13.24 11.40
C PHE A 411 -12.70 -13.35 10.31
N HIS A 412 -12.50 -14.19 9.29
CA HIS A 412 -13.43 -14.35 8.18
C HIS A 412 -14.80 -14.89 8.65
N ARG A 413 -14.80 -15.84 9.59
CA ARG A 413 -16.03 -16.40 10.16
C ARG A 413 -16.86 -15.35 10.91
N MET A 414 -16.19 -14.41 11.61
CA MET A 414 -16.86 -13.37 12.39
C MET A 414 -17.29 -12.16 11.54
N LEU A 415 -16.69 -11.96 10.36
CA LEU A 415 -16.88 -10.76 9.53
C LEU A 415 -18.35 -10.45 9.18
N PRO A 416 -19.23 -11.44 8.83
CA PRO A 416 -20.66 -11.17 8.62
C PRO A 416 -21.33 -10.46 9.80
N GLY A 417 -21.03 -10.93 11.03
CA GLY A 417 -21.57 -10.32 12.25
C GLY A 417 -21.01 -8.91 12.51
N PHE A 418 -19.77 -8.62 12.08
CA PHE A 418 -19.20 -7.28 12.16
C PHE A 418 -19.94 -6.33 11.22
N VAL A 419 -20.22 -6.75 9.99
CA VAL A 419 -21.00 -5.98 9.01
C VAL A 419 -22.40 -5.69 9.54
N ASP A 420 -23.06 -6.66 10.15
CA ASP A 420 -24.40 -6.49 10.72
C ASP A 420 -24.45 -5.51 11.88
N SER A 421 -23.35 -5.32 12.59
CA SER A 421 -23.23 -4.42 13.72
C SER A 421 -22.81 -2.99 13.35
N ILE A 422 -22.71 -2.64 12.06
CA ILE A 422 -22.30 -1.31 11.62
C ILE A 422 -23.37 -0.27 12.00
N GLU A 423 -22.96 0.70 12.82
CA GLU A 423 -23.71 1.91 13.16
C GLU A 423 -22.96 3.13 12.65
N LEU A 424 -23.62 3.97 11.86
CA LEU A 424 -23.04 5.20 11.32
C LEU A 424 -23.56 6.42 12.05
N VAL A 425 -22.73 7.46 12.21
CA VAL A 425 -23.15 8.72 12.84
C VAL A 425 -24.24 9.39 12.00
N LYS A 426 -25.27 9.90 12.69
CA LYS A 426 -26.36 10.63 12.04
C LYS A 426 -25.93 12.07 11.80
N LYS A 427 -25.40 12.33 10.61
CA LYS A 427 -25.03 13.66 10.13
C LYS A 427 -25.44 13.77 8.66
N ASP A 428 -26.35 14.71 8.35
CA ASP A 428 -26.92 14.83 7.00
C ASP A 428 -25.86 15.08 5.94
N ASP A 429 -24.83 15.84 6.25
CA ASP A 429 -23.70 16.14 5.36
C ASP A 429 -22.71 14.99 5.19
N LEU A 430 -22.92 13.86 5.86
CA LEU A 430 -22.19 12.60 5.65
C LEU A 430 -23.01 11.54 4.92
N SER A 431 -24.26 11.81 4.55
CA SER A 431 -25.17 10.84 3.94
C SER A 431 -24.59 10.23 2.66
N GLU A 432 -24.09 11.05 1.75
CA GLU A 432 -23.41 10.60 0.52
C GLU A 432 -22.17 9.74 0.82
N TYR A 433 -21.37 10.14 1.82
CA TYR A 433 -20.18 9.40 2.22
C TYR A 433 -20.53 8.07 2.89
N HIS A 434 -21.64 7.98 3.62
CA HIS A 434 -22.13 6.72 4.16
C HIS A 434 -22.62 5.78 3.06
N ALA A 435 -23.31 6.30 2.05
CA ALA A 435 -23.69 5.53 0.87
C ALA A 435 -22.44 4.99 0.14
N ASP A 436 -21.42 5.81 -0.11
CA ASP A 436 -20.16 5.39 -0.71
C ASP A 436 -19.45 4.31 0.13
N PHE A 437 -19.37 4.48 1.45
CA PHE A 437 -18.76 3.47 2.35
C PHE A 437 -19.45 2.11 2.26
N LEU A 438 -20.78 2.10 2.38
CA LEU A 438 -21.57 0.85 2.34
C LEU A 438 -21.48 0.16 0.98
N SER A 439 -21.53 0.93 -0.11
CA SER A 439 -21.41 0.37 -1.45
C SER A 439 -20.01 -0.19 -1.75
N ARG A 440 -18.94 0.47 -1.27
CA ARG A 440 -17.57 -0.07 -1.36
C ARG A 440 -17.42 -1.35 -0.54
N LEU A 441 -17.95 -1.38 0.67
CA LEU A 441 -17.93 -2.58 1.50
C LEU A 441 -18.72 -3.72 0.84
N ALA A 442 -19.85 -3.44 0.21
CA ALA A 442 -20.63 -4.43 -0.56
C ALA A 442 -19.80 -5.05 -1.69
N MET A 443 -19.01 -4.23 -2.41
CA MET A 443 -18.12 -4.71 -3.48
C MET A 443 -17.14 -5.76 -2.98
N THR A 444 -16.59 -5.63 -1.78
CA THR A 444 -15.61 -6.61 -1.26
C THR A 444 -16.20 -8.01 -1.15
N PHE A 445 -17.51 -8.12 -0.87
CA PHE A 445 -18.22 -9.40 -0.77
C PHE A 445 -18.73 -9.92 -2.12
N SER A 446 -19.10 -9.03 -3.05
CA SER A 446 -19.69 -9.45 -4.33
C SER A 446 -18.63 -9.88 -5.36
N HIS A 447 -17.51 -9.18 -5.47
CA HIS A 447 -16.46 -9.45 -6.47
C HIS A 447 -15.05 -8.96 -6.06
N GLY A 448 -14.88 -8.46 -4.82
CA GLY A 448 -13.58 -8.04 -4.28
C GLY A 448 -12.95 -9.09 -3.35
N ASP A 449 -12.14 -8.63 -2.39
CA ASP A 449 -11.26 -9.43 -1.54
C ASP A 449 -11.96 -10.61 -0.83
N TYR A 450 -13.22 -10.45 -0.48
CA TYR A 450 -13.98 -11.47 0.26
C TYR A 450 -14.79 -12.41 -0.63
N ALA A 451 -14.92 -12.12 -1.92
CA ALA A 451 -15.75 -12.92 -2.82
C ALA A 451 -15.29 -14.39 -2.95
N GLY A 452 -13.96 -14.60 -2.95
CA GLY A 452 -13.33 -15.92 -3.03
C GLY A 452 -13.11 -16.64 -1.69
N VAL A 453 -13.39 -16.01 -0.54
CA VAL A 453 -13.08 -16.57 0.79
C VAL A 453 -14.15 -17.57 1.22
N GLU A 454 -13.78 -18.84 1.38
CA GLU A 454 -14.74 -19.94 1.66
C GLU A 454 -15.37 -19.83 3.06
N GLU A 455 -14.66 -19.35 4.06
CA GLU A 455 -15.11 -19.21 5.44
C GLU A 455 -16.23 -18.18 5.62
N ILE A 456 -16.40 -17.28 4.65
CA ILE A 456 -17.47 -16.28 4.68
C ILE A 456 -18.71 -16.86 4.00
N ARG A 457 -19.77 -17.07 4.77
CA ARG A 457 -21.07 -17.56 4.28
C ARG A 457 -21.92 -16.40 3.77
N ASP A 458 -22.85 -16.72 2.87
CA ASP A 458 -23.90 -15.81 2.39
C ASP A 458 -23.38 -14.47 1.83
N LYS A 459 -22.18 -14.46 1.22
CA LYS A 459 -21.51 -13.25 0.68
C LYS A 459 -22.42 -12.38 -0.18
N GLN A 460 -23.20 -13.01 -1.07
CA GLN A 460 -24.12 -12.30 -1.95
C GLN A 460 -25.28 -11.65 -1.18
N ALA A 461 -25.79 -12.29 -0.13
CA ALA A 461 -26.82 -11.72 0.72
C ALA A 461 -26.28 -10.53 1.53
N ILE A 462 -25.04 -10.63 2.01
CA ILE A 462 -24.35 -9.52 2.71
C ILE A 462 -24.18 -8.33 1.76
N ALA A 463 -23.70 -8.58 0.55
CA ALA A 463 -23.50 -7.53 -0.45
C ALA A 463 -24.84 -6.86 -0.83
N GLU A 464 -25.90 -7.63 -1.05
CA GLU A 464 -27.23 -7.10 -1.33
C GLU A 464 -27.73 -6.20 -0.20
N LYS A 465 -27.65 -6.68 1.05
CA LYS A 465 -28.04 -5.91 2.24
C LYS A 465 -27.30 -4.57 2.33
N LEU A 466 -25.99 -4.59 2.08
CA LEU A 466 -25.17 -3.38 2.09
C LEU A 466 -25.51 -2.42 0.96
N TYR A 467 -25.77 -2.90 -0.27
CA TYR A 467 -26.19 -2.05 -1.38
C TYR A 467 -27.55 -1.41 -1.10
N ARG A 468 -28.52 -2.17 -0.59
CA ARG A 468 -29.85 -1.63 -0.19
C ARG A 468 -29.68 -0.55 0.89
N LYS A 469 -28.91 -0.85 1.94
CA LYS A 469 -28.62 0.11 3.01
C LYS A 469 -27.88 1.36 2.50
N SER A 470 -27.02 1.21 1.49
CA SER A 470 -26.36 2.36 0.82
C SER A 470 -27.39 3.31 0.20
N LEU A 471 -28.37 2.76 -0.52
CA LEU A 471 -29.44 3.54 -1.19
C LEU A 471 -30.41 4.23 -0.21
N GLU A 472 -30.53 3.71 1.02
CA GLU A 472 -31.31 4.38 2.09
C GLU A 472 -30.64 5.70 2.56
N TYR A 473 -29.30 5.79 2.47
CA TYR A 473 -28.56 7.01 2.84
C TYR A 473 -28.58 8.05 1.72
N ASN A 474 -28.20 7.64 0.51
CA ASN A 474 -28.14 8.52 -0.65
C ASN A 474 -28.11 7.72 -1.95
N PRO A 475 -28.69 8.20 -3.06
CA PRO A 475 -28.47 7.60 -4.35
C PRO A 475 -26.99 7.38 -4.63
N ASN A 476 -26.62 6.16 -5.00
CA ASN A 476 -25.24 5.78 -5.22
C ASN A 476 -25.11 4.88 -6.45
N GLU A 477 -24.36 5.34 -7.42
CA GLU A 477 -24.19 4.68 -8.72
C GLU A 477 -23.72 3.23 -8.61
N ARG A 478 -22.70 3.00 -7.75
CA ARG A 478 -22.16 1.65 -7.49
C ARG A 478 -23.19 0.74 -6.83
N ALA A 479 -24.03 1.29 -5.94
CA ALA A 479 -25.05 0.52 -5.26
C ALA A 479 -26.17 0.09 -6.22
N TYR A 480 -26.63 0.97 -7.10
CA TYR A 480 -27.62 0.62 -8.13
C TYR A 480 -27.11 -0.48 -9.06
N LEU A 481 -25.88 -0.33 -9.57
CA LEU A 481 -25.28 -1.31 -10.46
C LEU A 481 -25.04 -2.66 -9.76
N GLY A 482 -24.40 -2.64 -8.59
CA GLY A 482 -24.10 -3.85 -7.83
C GLY A 482 -25.34 -4.61 -7.40
N LEU A 483 -26.39 -3.91 -6.92
CA LEU A 483 -27.66 -4.50 -6.56
C LEU A 483 -28.37 -5.10 -7.78
N GLY A 484 -28.40 -4.36 -8.89
CA GLY A 484 -28.97 -4.84 -10.15
C GLY A 484 -28.33 -6.14 -10.63
N ILE A 485 -27.00 -6.25 -10.56
CA ILE A 485 -26.26 -7.46 -10.94
C ILE A 485 -26.56 -8.63 -9.97
N ILE A 486 -26.62 -8.40 -8.67
CA ILE A 486 -26.97 -9.44 -7.69
C ILE A 486 -28.39 -9.98 -7.95
N LEU A 487 -29.35 -9.11 -8.25
CA LEU A 487 -30.71 -9.49 -8.59
C LEU A 487 -30.78 -10.31 -9.88
N GLN A 488 -29.96 -10.00 -10.91
CA GLN A 488 -29.80 -10.81 -12.10
C GLN A 488 -29.30 -12.23 -11.77
N GLN A 489 -28.28 -12.34 -10.95
CA GLN A 489 -27.72 -13.62 -10.51
C GLN A 489 -28.78 -14.47 -9.78
N LYS A 490 -29.68 -13.83 -9.03
CA LYS A 490 -30.83 -14.46 -8.37
C LYS A 490 -32.02 -14.72 -9.32
N ARG A 491 -31.91 -14.36 -10.59
CA ARG A 491 -33.00 -14.40 -11.60
C ARG A 491 -34.21 -13.51 -11.23
N ALA A 492 -34.05 -12.55 -10.35
CA ALA A 492 -35.07 -11.55 -10.02
C ALA A 492 -35.04 -10.39 -11.04
N PHE A 493 -35.18 -10.71 -12.32
CA PHE A 493 -34.95 -9.78 -13.43
C PHE A 493 -35.87 -8.55 -13.39
N GLN A 494 -37.14 -8.72 -12.97
CA GLN A 494 -38.09 -7.61 -12.90
C GLN A 494 -37.66 -6.57 -11.85
N GLU A 495 -37.20 -7.01 -10.68
CA GLU A 495 -36.70 -6.13 -9.65
C GLU A 495 -35.37 -5.48 -10.07
N SER A 496 -34.47 -6.26 -10.72
CA SER A 496 -33.24 -5.77 -11.31
C SER A 496 -33.48 -4.60 -12.27
N ILE A 497 -34.47 -4.75 -13.18
CA ILE A 497 -34.85 -3.70 -14.12
C ILE A 497 -35.30 -2.43 -13.39
N GLY A 498 -36.13 -2.55 -12.35
CA GLY A 498 -36.56 -1.40 -11.55
C GLY A 498 -35.40 -0.61 -10.95
N ILE A 499 -34.50 -1.32 -10.27
CA ILE A 499 -33.31 -0.72 -9.63
C ILE A 499 -32.36 -0.10 -10.67
N LEU A 500 -32.06 -0.81 -11.76
CA LEU A 500 -31.12 -0.33 -12.78
C LEU A 500 -31.67 0.88 -13.55
N LYS A 501 -32.97 0.93 -13.84
CA LYS A 501 -33.62 2.08 -14.49
C LYS A 501 -33.63 3.30 -13.58
N GLU A 502 -34.00 3.15 -12.30
CA GLU A 502 -33.89 4.23 -11.34
C GLU A 502 -32.45 4.79 -11.25
N GLY A 503 -31.47 3.88 -11.21
CA GLY A 503 -30.05 4.26 -11.25
C GLY A 503 -29.68 5.03 -12.53
N ALA A 504 -30.13 4.59 -13.70
CA ALA A 504 -29.84 5.22 -14.99
C ALA A 504 -30.48 6.62 -15.13
N GLU A 505 -31.65 6.84 -14.51
CA GLU A 505 -32.28 8.17 -14.46
C GLU A 505 -31.48 9.15 -13.60
N ARG A 506 -30.88 8.67 -12.51
CA ARG A 506 -30.08 9.50 -11.59
C ARG A 506 -28.64 9.70 -12.07
N PHE A 507 -28.10 8.71 -12.77
CA PHE A 507 -26.70 8.66 -13.27
C PHE A 507 -26.66 8.37 -14.77
N PRO A 508 -27.13 9.31 -15.61
CA PRO A 508 -27.30 9.08 -17.05
C PRO A 508 -25.96 8.89 -17.81
N GLN A 509 -24.83 9.24 -17.19
CA GLN A 509 -23.50 9.03 -17.76
C GLN A 509 -22.99 7.59 -17.56
N ASN A 510 -23.63 6.79 -16.69
CA ASN A 510 -23.25 5.39 -16.47
C ASN A 510 -24.05 4.45 -17.38
N GLU A 511 -23.49 4.19 -18.55
CA GLU A 511 -24.09 3.29 -19.53
C GLU A 511 -24.23 1.85 -19.04
N GLN A 512 -23.42 1.39 -18.08
CA GLN A 512 -23.48 0.05 -17.52
C GLN A 512 -24.85 -0.27 -16.89
N LEU A 513 -25.49 0.75 -16.30
CA LEU A 513 -26.83 0.61 -15.74
C LEU A 513 -27.86 0.25 -16.82
N LEU A 514 -27.80 0.91 -17.97
CA LEU A 514 -28.67 0.61 -19.12
C LEU A 514 -28.33 -0.73 -19.77
N ILE A 515 -27.05 -1.06 -19.88
CA ILE A 515 -26.60 -2.37 -20.42
C ILE A 515 -27.16 -3.49 -19.55
N CYS A 516 -26.99 -3.43 -18.24
CA CYS A 516 -27.50 -4.43 -17.32
C CYS A 516 -29.03 -4.49 -17.32
N ALA A 517 -29.73 -3.35 -17.43
CA ALA A 517 -31.20 -3.35 -17.58
C ALA A 517 -31.64 -4.04 -18.88
N GLY A 518 -30.95 -3.77 -19.98
CA GLY A 518 -31.20 -4.45 -21.28
C GLY A 518 -31.01 -5.97 -21.20
N ILE A 519 -29.92 -6.41 -20.51
CA ILE A 519 -29.68 -7.85 -20.28
C ILE A 519 -30.82 -8.46 -19.44
N SER A 520 -31.33 -7.78 -18.42
CA SER A 520 -32.48 -8.26 -17.63
C SER A 520 -33.74 -8.37 -18.47
N HIS A 521 -34.03 -7.40 -19.36
CA HIS A 521 -35.13 -7.47 -20.31
C HIS A 521 -34.99 -8.64 -21.28
N MET A 522 -33.79 -8.91 -21.82
CA MET A 522 -33.56 -10.08 -22.67
C MET A 522 -33.89 -11.39 -21.96
N ASN A 523 -33.49 -11.53 -20.69
CA ASN A 523 -33.78 -12.73 -19.91
C ASN A 523 -35.28 -12.95 -19.62
N LEU A 524 -36.07 -11.88 -19.68
CA LEU A 524 -37.54 -11.96 -19.60
C LEU A 524 -38.23 -12.14 -20.97
N GLY A 525 -37.46 -12.18 -22.07
CA GLY A 525 -38.03 -12.22 -23.42
C GLY A 525 -38.58 -10.87 -23.91
N GLU A 526 -38.31 -9.79 -23.18
CA GLU A 526 -38.79 -8.43 -23.50
C GLU A 526 -37.82 -7.72 -24.47
N PHE A 527 -37.60 -8.31 -25.66
CA PHE A 527 -36.55 -7.88 -26.58
C PHE A 527 -36.71 -6.44 -27.09
N SER A 528 -37.96 -5.95 -27.24
CA SER A 528 -38.23 -4.56 -27.61
C SER A 528 -37.73 -3.59 -26.54
N ASN A 529 -37.96 -3.90 -25.25
CA ASN A 529 -37.47 -3.07 -24.13
C ASN A 529 -35.95 -3.14 -24.00
N ALA A 530 -35.35 -4.30 -24.26
CA ALA A 530 -33.89 -4.45 -24.30
C ALA A 530 -33.25 -3.55 -25.38
N LEU A 531 -33.82 -3.52 -26.59
CA LEU A 531 -33.36 -2.65 -27.68
C LEU A 531 -33.43 -1.17 -27.31
N ILE A 532 -34.49 -0.73 -26.59
CA ILE A 532 -34.57 0.66 -26.10
C ILE A 532 -33.38 0.98 -25.14
N CYS A 533 -33.05 0.05 -24.25
CA CYS A 533 -31.90 0.23 -23.36
C CYS A 533 -30.59 0.33 -24.14
N PHE A 534 -30.32 -0.61 -25.03
CA PHE A 534 -29.09 -0.63 -25.83
C PHE A 534 -29.00 0.50 -26.84
N SER A 535 -30.11 1.11 -27.29
CA SER A 535 -30.10 2.24 -28.22
C SER A 535 -29.54 3.52 -27.62
N LYS A 536 -29.58 3.62 -26.27
CA LYS A 536 -29.08 4.78 -25.50
C LYS A 536 -27.62 4.64 -25.08
N VAL A 537 -26.94 3.57 -25.48
CA VAL A 537 -25.55 3.25 -25.11
C VAL A 537 -24.65 3.42 -26.33
N GLU A 538 -23.43 3.90 -26.13
CA GLU A 538 -22.41 4.02 -27.18
C GLU A 538 -22.21 2.69 -27.92
N PRO A 539 -22.13 2.70 -29.25
CA PRO A 539 -21.98 1.49 -30.06
C PRO A 539 -20.63 0.81 -29.80
N SER A 540 -20.66 -0.43 -29.31
CA SER A 540 -19.52 -1.33 -29.24
C SER A 540 -19.89 -2.66 -29.91
N GLU A 541 -18.90 -3.50 -30.22
CA GLU A 541 -19.13 -4.83 -30.77
C GLU A 541 -20.10 -5.65 -29.91
N THR A 542 -19.91 -5.61 -28.59
CA THR A 542 -20.79 -6.29 -27.61
C THR A 542 -22.22 -5.76 -27.68
N ILE A 543 -22.41 -4.45 -27.73
CA ILE A 543 -23.75 -3.85 -27.81
C ILE A 543 -24.42 -4.14 -29.14
N GLN A 544 -23.68 -4.14 -30.24
CA GLN A 544 -24.21 -4.56 -31.55
C GLN A 544 -24.67 -6.02 -31.55
N ASN A 545 -23.91 -6.91 -30.93
CA ASN A 545 -24.29 -8.32 -30.78
C ASN A 545 -25.58 -8.49 -29.97
N TYR A 546 -25.75 -7.76 -28.87
CA TYR A 546 -27.02 -7.77 -28.11
C TYR A 546 -28.18 -7.23 -28.94
N ARG A 547 -28.03 -6.16 -29.69
CA ARG A 547 -29.06 -5.61 -30.58
C ARG A 547 -29.46 -6.61 -31.67
N LEU A 548 -28.46 -7.24 -32.30
CA LEU A 548 -28.72 -8.26 -33.33
C LEU A 548 -29.49 -9.47 -32.76
N GLU A 549 -29.09 -9.92 -31.57
CA GLU A 549 -29.80 -11.03 -30.93
C GLU A 549 -31.24 -10.67 -30.60
N CYS A 550 -31.48 -9.49 -30.02
CA CYS A 550 -32.85 -9.01 -29.81
C CYS A 550 -33.67 -8.97 -31.10
N CYS A 551 -33.09 -8.46 -32.21
CA CYS A 551 -33.78 -8.44 -33.50
C CYS A 551 -34.08 -9.85 -34.09
N ARG A 552 -33.20 -10.83 -33.80
CA ARG A 552 -33.44 -12.23 -34.21
C ARG A 552 -34.60 -12.87 -33.44
N GLN A 553 -34.66 -12.61 -32.14
CA GLN A 553 -35.69 -13.18 -31.26
C GLN A 553 -37.10 -12.54 -31.45
N MET A 554 -37.18 -11.39 -32.10
CA MET A 554 -38.43 -10.68 -32.43
C MET A 554 -39.00 -11.10 -33.79
N LYS A 555 -38.24 -11.83 -34.61
CA LYS A 555 -38.69 -12.41 -35.88
C LYS A 555 -39.33 -13.76 -35.68
#